data_e0723004f238f51ea5c27fd9bc38209e
#
_entry.id   e0723004f238f51ea5c27fd9bc38209e
#
_cell.length_a   1.000
_cell.length_b   1.000
_cell.length_c   1.000
_cell.angle_alpha   90.00
_cell.angle_beta   90.00
_cell.angle_gamma   90.00
#
_symmetry.space_group_name_H-M   'P 1'
#
loop_
_entity.id
_entity.type
_entity.pdbx_description
1 polymer ?
#
loop_
_entity_poly.entity_id
_entity_poly.type
_entity_poly.pdbx_seq_one_letter_code
_entity_poly.pdbx_strand_id
1 'polypeptide(L)'
;MTLHPADPADRIIVALDGMAPEQALRFAGQVEGLRWVKVGLELFVQAGPEVVAQLREQGLRVFLDLKFHDIPATMAGACRRAAALGAELITVHACAGSEALKAAQAAAEEGAQGAGQPVPTLLAVTVLTSWEEQRLQRELAIAQAIAERVPALAQLSATAGIGGCVCSPLEAAALRAQHPEPFALVTPGIRPKGAAVGDQARVMGPAEAIAAGASQLVIGRPITKADDPSAAFAACCADLMC
;
A
#
# COMPACT_ATOMS: atom_id res chain seq x y z
N MET A 1 -2.53 -9.51 13.86
CA MET A 1 -1.18 -9.83 13.34
C MET A 1 -0.40 -8.52 13.33
N THR A 2 0.63 -8.37 14.15
CA THR A 2 1.42 -7.13 14.23
C THR A 2 2.26 -6.98 12.98
N LEU A 3 2.04 -5.91 12.21
CA LEU A 3 2.85 -5.54 11.04
C LEU A 3 4.18 -4.92 11.47
N HIS A 4 4.91 -5.60 12.38
CA HIS A 4 6.29 -5.28 12.70
C HIS A 4 7.19 -6.35 12.15
N PRO A 5 7.66 -6.20 10.94
CA PRO A 5 8.62 -7.12 10.39
C PRO A 5 9.96 -6.92 11.10
N ALA A 6 10.45 -7.98 11.75
CA ALA A 6 11.81 -7.99 12.28
C ALA A 6 12.87 -8.03 11.17
N ASP A 7 12.49 -8.54 9.98
CA ASP A 7 13.34 -8.65 8.80
C ASP A 7 13.11 -7.45 7.85
N PRO A 8 14.16 -6.73 7.41
CA PRO A 8 14.06 -5.63 6.46
C PRO A 8 13.27 -5.97 5.18
N ALA A 9 13.38 -7.21 4.68
CA ALA A 9 12.65 -7.66 3.50
C ALA A 9 11.12 -7.64 3.69
N ASP A 10 10.62 -7.80 4.90
CA ASP A 10 9.19 -7.70 5.20
C ASP A 10 8.68 -6.25 5.24
N ARG A 11 9.61 -5.27 5.30
CA ARG A 11 9.27 -3.84 5.28
C ARG A 11 9.21 -3.24 3.88
N ILE A 12 9.65 -3.99 2.85
CA ILE A 12 9.69 -3.50 1.47
C ILE A 12 8.66 -4.25 0.63
N ILE A 13 7.76 -3.49 0.02
CA ILE A 13 6.77 -3.97 -0.94
C ILE A 13 7.18 -3.50 -2.33
N VAL A 14 7.51 -4.42 -3.22
CA VAL A 14 7.91 -4.07 -4.60
C VAL A 14 6.66 -3.89 -5.47
N ALA A 15 6.51 -2.69 -6.06
CA ALA A 15 5.38 -2.39 -6.93
C ALA A 15 5.66 -2.90 -8.37
N LEU A 16 4.77 -3.78 -8.88
CA LEU A 16 4.88 -4.40 -10.20
C LEU A 16 4.19 -3.58 -11.32
N ASP A 17 3.99 -2.27 -11.09
CA ASP A 17 3.31 -1.40 -12.05
C ASP A 17 4.10 -1.26 -13.36
N GLY A 18 3.41 -1.18 -14.50
CA GLY A 18 4.00 -1.04 -15.83
C GLY A 18 4.63 -2.32 -16.38
N MET A 19 4.27 -3.49 -15.84
CA MET A 19 4.70 -4.80 -16.31
C MET A 19 3.52 -5.58 -16.91
N ALA A 20 3.76 -6.31 -18.01
CA ALA A 20 2.84 -7.33 -18.47
C ALA A 20 2.79 -8.50 -17.45
N PRO A 21 1.69 -9.28 -17.38
CA PRO A 21 1.52 -10.33 -16.39
C PRO A 21 2.68 -11.32 -16.31
N GLU A 22 3.12 -11.85 -17.46
CA GLU A 22 4.22 -12.81 -17.52
C GLU A 22 5.55 -12.18 -17.11
N GLN A 23 5.74 -10.89 -17.38
CA GLN A 23 6.93 -10.15 -16.94
C GLN A 23 6.91 -9.97 -15.42
N ALA A 24 5.76 -9.61 -14.85
CA ALA A 24 5.59 -9.44 -13.41
C ALA A 24 5.89 -10.72 -12.64
N LEU A 25 5.36 -11.87 -13.12
CA LEU A 25 5.59 -13.19 -12.52
C LEU A 25 7.06 -13.62 -12.62
N ARG A 26 7.70 -13.42 -13.79
CA ARG A 26 9.14 -13.73 -13.94
C ARG A 26 9.99 -12.84 -13.05
N PHE A 27 9.72 -11.54 -13.04
CA PHE A 27 10.44 -10.58 -12.19
C PHE A 27 10.34 -10.98 -10.71
N ALA A 28 9.14 -11.28 -10.23
CA ALA A 28 8.89 -11.67 -8.86
C ALA A 28 9.67 -12.94 -8.45
N GLY A 29 9.74 -13.93 -9.35
CA GLY A 29 10.51 -15.17 -9.12
C GLY A 29 12.02 -15.02 -9.23
N GLN A 30 12.53 -13.91 -9.79
CA GLN A 30 13.97 -13.68 -9.98
C GLN A 30 14.62 -12.82 -8.89
N VAL A 31 13.84 -11.99 -8.19
CA VAL A 31 14.38 -11.10 -7.16
C VAL A 31 14.62 -11.89 -5.87
N GLU A 32 15.88 -12.12 -5.55
CA GLU A 32 16.28 -12.89 -4.37
C GLU A 32 15.84 -12.19 -3.07
N GLY A 33 15.25 -12.96 -2.17
CA GLY A 33 14.78 -12.46 -0.86
C GLY A 33 13.49 -11.64 -0.89
N LEU A 34 12.87 -11.47 -2.07
CA LEU A 34 11.58 -10.76 -2.19
C LEU A 34 10.49 -11.49 -1.40
N ARG A 35 9.70 -10.74 -0.63
CA ARG A 35 8.60 -11.29 0.18
C ARG A 35 7.26 -10.65 -0.16
N TRP A 36 7.25 -9.38 -0.50
CA TRP A 36 6.05 -8.61 -0.75
C TRP A 36 6.04 -7.98 -2.13
N VAL A 37 4.92 -8.10 -2.80
CA VAL A 37 4.67 -7.43 -4.08
C VAL A 37 3.34 -6.67 -4.04
N LYS A 38 3.28 -5.54 -4.75
CA LYS A 38 2.05 -4.78 -4.97
C LYS A 38 1.53 -5.05 -6.38
N VAL A 39 0.29 -5.51 -6.45
CA VAL A 39 -0.50 -5.58 -7.68
C VAL A 39 -1.37 -4.34 -7.75
N GLY A 40 -1.04 -3.43 -8.67
CA GLY A 40 -1.79 -2.20 -8.90
C GLY A 40 -2.88 -2.36 -9.95
N LEU A 41 -3.60 -1.24 -10.22
CA LEU A 41 -4.75 -1.21 -11.13
C LEU A 41 -4.41 -1.74 -12.52
N GLU A 42 -3.30 -1.28 -13.12
CA GLU A 42 -2.90 -1.65 -14.49
C GLU A 42 -2.71 -3.16 -14.63
N LEU A 43 -1.88 -3.75 -13.76
CA LEU A 43 -1.59 -5.19 -13.78
C LEU A 43 -2.86 -6.02 -13.50
N PHE A 44 -3.68 -5.59 -12.54
CA PHE A 44 -4.90 -6.31 -12.20
C PHE A 44 -5.95 -6.24 -13.32
N VAL A 45 -6.11 -5.10 -13.99
CA VAL A 45 -7.03 -4.96 -15.12
C VAL A 45 -6.59 -5.83 -16.31
N GLN A 46 -5.29 -5.97 -16.51
CA GLN A 46 -4.74 -6.78 -17.60
C GLN A 46 -4.81 -8.29 -17.30
N ALA A 47 -4.49 -8.71 -16.08
CA ALA A 47 -4.31 -10.11 -15.70
C ALA A 47 -5.53 -10.71 -14.97
N GLY A 48 -6.42 -9.88 -14.43
CA GLY A 48 -7.50 -10.33 -13.56
C GLY A 48 -6.99 -10.87 -12.21
N PRO A 49 -7.86 -11.58 -11.47
CA PRO A 49 -7.55 -12.11 -10.14
C PRO A 49 -6.47 -13.22 -10.15
N GLU A 50 -6.26 -13.87 -11.28
CA GLU A 50 -5.33 -14.99 -11.42
C GLU A 50 -3.89 -14.60 -11.05
N VAL A 51 -3.48 -13.38 -11.34
CA VAL A 51 -2.13 -12.90 -10.99
C VAL A 51 -1.88 -12.92 -9.47
N VAL A 52 -2.92 -12.71 -8.66
CA VAL A 52 -2.79 -12.78 -7.19
C VAL A 52 -2.50 -14.21 -6.76
N ALA A 53 -3.24 -15.19 -7.31
CA ALA A 53 -3.02 -16.61 -7.02
C ALA A 53 -1.61 -17.05 -7.41
N GLN A 54 -1.17 -16.73 -8.63
CA GLN A 54 0.15 -17.11 -9.15
C GLN A 54 1.32 -16.50 -8.35
N LEU A 55 1.21 -15.24 -7.91
CA LEU A 55 2.22 -14.64 -7.04
C LEU A 55 2.26 -15.29 -5.66
N ARG A 56 1.10 -15.65 -5.11
CA ARG A 56 1.02 -16.38 -3.83
C ARG A 56 1.57 -17.80 -3.93
N GLU A 57 1.38 -18.50 -5.05
CA GLU A 57 1.97 -19.81 -5.33
C GLU A 57 3.51 -19.75 -5.36
N GLN A 58 4.10 -18.61 -5.71
CA GLN A 58 5.53 -18.35 -5.58
C GLN A 58 5.98 -18.07 -4.13
N GLY A 59 5.07 -18.12 -3.15
CA GLY A 59 5.34 -17.85 -1.74
C GLY A 59 5.35 -16.36 -1.37
N LEU A 60 4.90 -15.48 -2.27
CA LEU A 60 4.89 -14.05 -2.05
C LEU A 60 3.60 -13.59 -1.34
N ARG A 61 3.75 -12.57 -0.52
CA ARG A 61 2.66 -11.84 0.11
C ARG A 61 2.20 -10.74 -0.86
N VAL A 62 0.88 -10.57 -1.01
CA VAL A 62 0.33 -9.66 -2.01
C VAL A 62 -0.38 -8.47 -1.36
N PHE A 63 0.04 -7.28 -1.75
CA PHE A 63 -0.66 -6.04 -1.54
C PHE A 63 -1.51 -5.72 -2.79
N LEU A 64 -2.83 -5.88 -2.69
CA LEU A 64 -3.77 -5.59 -3.78
C LEU A 64 -4.20 -4.12 -3.71
N ASP A 65 -3.63 -3.30 -4.57
CA ASP A 65 -3.73 -1.84 -4.53
C ASP A 65 -4.71 -1.32 -5.59
N LEU A 66 -6.02 -1.58 -5.40
CA LEU A 66 -7.09 -1.23 -6.34
C LEU A 66 -7.88 0.03 -5.92
N LYS A 67 -7.62 0.57 -4.72
CA LYS A 67 -8.18 1.83 -4.24
C LYS A 67 -9.71 1.91 -4.37
N PHE A 68 -10.41 0.89 -3.87
CA PHE A 68 -11.87 0.83 -3.95
C PHE A 68 -12.53 2.07 -3.37
N HIS A 69 -13.43 2.67 -4.17
CA HIS A 69 -14.16 3.87 -3.82
C HIS A 69 -15.51 3.87 -4.51
N ASP A 70 -16.56 3.56 -3.74
CA ASP A 70 -17.93 3.49 -4.24
C ASP A 70 -18.92 3.59 -3.05
N ILE A 71 -20.21 3.47 -3.32
CA ILE A 71 -21.24 3.34 -2.28
C ILE A 71 -21.02 2.10 -1.40
N PRO A 72 -21.51 2.07 -0.15
CA PRO A 72 -21.17 1.03 0.82
C PRO A 72 -21.37 -0.40 0.33
N ALA A 73 -22.48 -0.70 -0.34
CA ALA A 73 -22.77 -2.06 -0.82
C ALA A 73 -21.79 -2.54 -1.90
N THR A 74 -21.39 -1.66 -2.82
CA THR A 74 -20.43 -1.97 -3.88
C THR A 74 -19.03 -2.17 -3.31
N MET A 75 -18.59 -1.29 -2.40
CA MET A 75 -17.30 -1.46 -1.70
C MET A 75 -17.25 -2.76 -0.90
N ALA A 76 -18.32 -3.09 -0.17
CA ALA A 76 -18.42 -4.35 0.56
C ALA A 76 -18.28 -5.56 -0.37
N GLY A 77 -18.99 -5.55 -1.51
CA GLY A 77 -18.89 -6.62 -2.51
C GLY A 77 -17.47 -6.78 -3.06
N ALA A 78 -16.81 -5.67 -3.41
CA ALA A 78 -15.44 -5.67 -3.92
C ALA A 78 -14.44 -6.18 -2.87
N CYS A 79 -14.51 -5.67 -1.63
CA CYS A 79 -13.63 -6.08 -0.54
C CYS A 79 -13.81 -7.55 -0.16
N ARG A 80 -15.05 -8.07 -0.15
CA ARG A 80 -15.32 -9.51 0.07
C ARG A 80 -14.61 -10.37 -0.95
N ARG A 81 -14.70 -10.02 -2.24
CA ARG A 81 -14.06 -10.78 -3.32
C ARG A 81 -12.55 -10.66 -3.29
N ALA A 82 -12.03 -9.46 -3.07
CA ALA A 82 -10.58 -9.23 -2.96
C ALA A 82 -9.95 -9.99 -1.78
N ALA A 83 -10.62 -10.00 -0.63
CA ALA A 83 -10.17 -10.78 0.54
C ALA A 83 -10.16 -12.28 0.28
N ALA A 84 -11.15 -12.79 -0.45
CA ALA A 84 -11.21 -14.22 -0.83
C ALA A 84 -10.05 -14.66 -1.75
N LEU A 85 -9.37 -13.73 -2.44
CA LEU A 85 -8.17 -14.04 -3.24
C LEU A 85 -6.93 -14.30 -2.36
N GLY A 86 -7.00 -13.98 -1.06
CA GLY A 86 -5.91 -14.15 -0.11
C GLY A 86 -4.85 -13.04 -0.18
N ALA A 87 -5.16 -11.88 -0.77
CA ALA A 87 -4.31 -10.69 -0.61
C ALA A 87 -4.25 -10.29 0.87
N GLU A 88 -3.07 -9.93 1.36
CA GLU A 88 -2.87 -9.61 2.77
C GLU A 88 -3.05 -8.13 3.10
N LEU A 89 -2.86 -7.25 2.10
CA LEU A 89 -3.17 -5.83 2.17
C LEU A 89 -4.10 -5.47 1.01
N ILE A 90 -5.12 -4.66 1.28
CA ILE A 90 -6.08 -4.20 0.25
C ILE A 90 -6.37 -2.72 0.48
N THR A 91 -6.35 -1.90 -0.58
CA THR A 91 -6.63 -0.47 -0.46
C THR A 91 -8.10 -0.14 -0.70
N VAL A 92 -8.60 0.78 0.12
CA VAL A 92 -9.86 1.50 -0.03
C VAL A 92 -9.60 3.00 0.06
N HIS A 93 -10.47 3.87 -0.44
CA HIS A 93 -10.33 5.31 -0.22
C HIS A 93 -11.00 5.76 1.08
N ALA A 94 -10.27 6.51 1.92
CA ALA A 94 -10.80 7.09 3.16
C ALA A 94 -12.00 8.03 2.91
N CYS A 95 -11.98 8.77 1.79
CA CYS A 95 -13.04 9.70 1.43
C CYS A 95 -14.37 9.04 1.00
N ALA A 96 -14.44 7.70 0.94
CA ALA A 96 -15.70 6.98 0.78
C ALA A 96 -16.63 7.12 2.01
N GLY A 97 -16.09 7.55 3.15
CA GLY A 97 -16.86 7.81 4.37
C GLY A 97 -17.00 6.60 5.29
N SER A 98 -17.39 6.87 6.53
CA SER A 98 -17.40 5.87 7.61
C SER A 98 -18.29 4.66 7.34
N GLU A 99 -19.46 4.85 6.73
CA GLU A 99 -20.37 3.74 6.42
C GLU A 99 -19.79 2.77 5.39
N ALA A 100 -19.19 3.32 4.32
CA ALA A 100 -18.55 2.50 3.29
C ALA A 100 -17.32 1.77 3.84
N LEU A 101 -16.52 2.42 4.68
CA LEU A 101 -15.34 1.82 5.31
C LEU A 101 -15.73 0.68 6.26
N LYS A 102 -16.74 0.87 7.12
CA LYS A 102 -17.27 -0.18 8.01
C LYS A 102 -17.79 -1.38 7.22
N ALA A 103 -18.57 -1.11 6.16
CA ALA A 103 -19.11 -2.15 5.30
C ALA A 103 -18.00 -2.93 4.57
N ALA A 104 -16.95 -2.23 4.10
CA ALA A 104 -15.78 -2.82 3.48
C ALA A 104 -15.01 -3.74 4.45
N GLN A 105 -14.77 -3.28 5.69
CA GLN A 105 -14.08 -4.07 6.71
C GLN A 105 -14.83 -5.36 7.04
N ALA A 106 -16.10 -5.28 7.39
CA ALA A 106 -16.92 -6.44 7.70
C ALA A 106 -16.99 -7.45 6.54
N ALA A 107 -17.12 -6.94 5.31
CA ALA A 107 -17.17 -7.79 4.12
C ALA A 107 -15.82 -8.44 3.77
N ALA A 108 -14.70 -7.78 4.05
CA ALA A 108 -13.37 -8.36 3.90
C ALA A 108 -13.14 -9.52 4.89
N GLU A 109 -13.56 -9.37 6.14
CA GLU A 109 -13.53 -10.42 7.16
C GLU A 109 -14.36 -11.63 6.74
N GLU A 110 -15.61 -11.40 6.31
CA GLU A 110 -16.53 -12.43 5.82
C GLU A 110 -15.94 -13.17 4.59
N GLY A 111 -15.40 -12.41 3.61
CA GLY A 111 -14.84 -12.98 2.40
C GLY A 111 -13.60 -13.84 2.64
N ALA A 112 -12.71 -13.39 3.53
CA ALA A 112 -11.52 -14.15 3.91
C ALA A 112 -11.90 -15.45 4.64
N GLN A 113 -12.78 -15.34 5.64
CA GLN A 113 -13.26 -16.51 6.41
C GLN A 113 -13.95 -17.53 5.50
N GLY A 114 -14.84 -17.08 4.60
CA GLY A 114 -15.55 -17.94 3.65
C GLY A 114 -14.63 -18.67 2.67
N ALA A 115 -13.45 -18.12 2.39
CA ALA A 115 -12.45 -18.72 1.51
C ALA A 115 -11.31 -19.44 2.26
N GLY A 116 -11.35 -19.50 3.60
CA GLY A 116 -10.29 -20.10 4.40
C GLY A 116 -8.96 -19.31 4.33
N GLN A 117 -9.02 -18.02 4.03
CA GLN A 117 -7.85 -17.14 3.93
C GLN A 117 -7.67 -16.31 5.20
N PRO A 118 -6.43 -15.87 5.49
CA PRO A 118 -6.21 -14.87 6.54
C PRO A 118 -6.98 -13.58 6.25
N VAL A 119 -7.52 -12.95 7.29
CA VAL A 119 -8.19 -11.65 7.13
C VAL A 119 -7.17 -10.59 6.72
N PRO A 120 -7.39 -9.89 5.59
CA PRO A 120 -6.48 -8.86 5.14
C PRO A 120 -6.53 -7.62 6.03
N THR A 121 -5.44 -6.87 6.06
CA THR A 121 -5.47 -5.50 6.58
C THR A 121 -5.97 -4.57 5.47
N LEU A 122 -7.12 -3.93 5.68
CA LEU A 122 -7.53 -2.84 4.81
C LEU A 122 -6.71 -1.59 5.11
N LEU A 123 -6.27 -0.92 4.04
CA LEU A 123 -5.51 0.33 4.10
C LEU A 123 -6.29 1.45 3.44
N ALA A 124 -6.61 2.49 4.19
CA ALA A 124 -7.32 3.64 3.67
C ALA A 124 -6.35 4.63 2.98
N VAL A 125 -6.54 4.88 1.71
CA VAL A 125 -5.81 5.93 0.98
C VAL A 125 -6.34 7.28 1.44
N THR A 126 -5.47 8.11 1.99
CA THR A 126 -5.80 9.43 2.51
C THR A 126 -5.84 10.48 1.38
N VAL A 127 -4.70 11.10 1.08
CA VAL A 127 -4.53 12.01 -0.05
C VAL A 127 -3.44 11.43 -0.96
N LEU A 128 -3.74 11.25 -2.25
CA LEU A 128 -2.77 10.72 -3.21
C LEU A 128 -1.52 11.61 -3.24
N THR A 129 -0.34 10.99 -3.27
CA THR A 129 0.96 11.68 -3.20
C THR A 129 1.29 12.54 -4.42
N SER A 130 0.48 12.44 -5.48
CA SER A 130 0.53 13.30 -6.68
C SER A 130 -0.20 14.65 -6.51
N TRP A 131 -0.99 14.82 -5.44
CA TRP A 131 -1.66 16.08 -5.18
C TRP A 131 -0.73 17.09 -4.49
N GLU A 132 -0.75 18.29 -5.04
CA GLU A 132 -0.27 19.52 -4.41
C GLU A 132 -1.45 20.28 -3.82
N GLU A 133 -1.23 21.02 -2.73
CA GLU A 133 -2.30 21.67 -1.98
C GLU A 133 -3.14 22.63 -2.82
N GLN A 134 -2.49 23.48 -3.62
CA GLN A 134 -3.20 24.43 -4.50
C GLN A 134 -4.07 23.75 -5.55
N ARG A 135 -3.59 22.62 -6.10
CA ARG A 135 -4.38 21.83 -7.04
C ARG A 135 -5.57 21.16 -6.38
N LEU A 136 -5.37 20.61 -5.18
CA LEU A 136 -6.44 19.98 -4.40
C LEU A 136 -7.58 20.97 -4.12
N GLN A 137 -7.22 22.19 -3.71
CA GLN A 137 -8.18 23.27 -3.47
C GLN A 137 -8.91 23.70 -4.72
N ARG A 138 -8.18 23.93 -5.81
CA ARG A 138 -8.76 24.46 -7.06
C ARG A 138 -9.62 23.43 -7.80
N GLU A 139 -9.16 22.17 -7.89
CA GLU A 139 -9.78 21.17 -8.75
C GLU A 139 -10.87 20.36 -8.02
N LEU A 140 -10.71 20.14 -6.71
CA LEU A 140 -11.68 19.39 -5.90
C LEU A 140 -12.47 20.25 -4.91
N ALA A 141 -12.28 21.56 -4.92
CA ALA A 141 -12.93 22.51 -3.99
C ALA A 141 -12.69 22.16 -2.50
N ILE A 142 -11.55 21.55 -2.18
CA ILE A 142 -11.18 21.15 -0.82
C ILE A 142 -10.34 22.26 -0.22
N ALA A 143 -10.95 23.10 0.64
CA ALA A 143 -10.28 24.22 1.29
C ALA A 143 -9.29 23.79 2.41
N GLN A 144 -9.48 22.60 2.97
CA GLN A 144 -8.64 22.08 4.05
C GLN A 144 -7.23 21.78 3.55
N ALA A 145 -6.22 22.23 4.30
CA ALA A 145 -4.82 21.93 4.03
C ALA A 145 -4.54 20.41 4.06
N ILE A 146 -3.59 19.94 3.26
CA ILE A 146 -3.22 18.51 3.22
C ILE A 146 -2.78 18.04 4.62
N ALA A 147 -2.02 18.89 5.35
CA ALA A 147 -1.55 18.59 6.69
C ALA A 147 -2.66 18.40 7.74
N GLU A 148 -3.84 18.95 7.50
CA GLU A 148 -5.03 18.76 8.35
C GLU A 148 -5.93 17.64 7.83
N ARG A 149 -6.05 17.53 6.51
CA ARG A 149 -6.93 16.57 5.86
C ARG A 149 -6.44 15.13 6.03
N VAL A 150 -5.15 14.89 5.91
CA VAL A 150 -4.58 13.54 6.04
C VAL A 150 -4.82 12.94 7.42
N PRO A 151 -4.53 13.64 8.55
CA PRO A 151 -4.88 13.13 9.87
C PRO A 151 -6.38 12.92 10.07
N ALA A 152 -7.23 13.82 9.57
CA ALA A 152 -8.68 13.68 9.67
C ALA A 152 -9.20 12.42 8.95
N LEU A 153 -8.68 12.12 7.76
CA LEU A 153 -9.03 10.91 7.00
C LEU A 153 -8.48 9.63 7.66
N ALA A 154 -7.27 9.69 8.23
CA ALA A 154 -6.70 8.58 8.99
C ALA A 154 -7.54 8.27 10.25
N GLN A 155 -7.94 9.32 10.99
CA GLN A 155 -8.80 9.18 12.17
C GLN A 155 -10.18 8.62 11.81
N LEU A 156 -10.80 9.10 10.72
CA LEU A 156 -12.06 8.56 10.21
C LEU A 156 -11.93 7.05 9.92
N SER A 157 -10.84 6.67 9.28
CA SER A 157 -10.55 5.28 8.90
C SER A 157 -10.33 4.39 10.13
N ALA A 158 -9.51 4.83 11.09
CA ALA A 158 -9.28 4.11 12.34
C ALA A 158 -10.59 3.93 13.13
N THR A 159 -11.43 4.98 13.22
CA THR A 159 -12.75 4.92 13.88
C THR A 159 -13.71 3.94 13.17
N ALA A 160 -13.55 3.75 11.87
CA ALA A 160 -14.34 2.78 11.09
C ALA A 160 -13.79 1.34 11.18
N GLY A 161 -12.70 1.10 11.92
CA GLY A 161 -12.10 -0.23 12.09
C GLY A 161 -11.08 -0.61 11.01
N ILE A 162 -10.70 0.32 10.13
CA ILE A 162 -9.67 0.08 9.11
C ILE A 162 -8.30 -0.03 9.77
N GLY A 163 -7.53 -1.06 9.40
CA GLY A 163 -6.30 -1.43 10.08
C GLY A 163 -5.06 -0.58 9.76
N GLY A 164 -5.16 0.38 8.83
CA GLY A 164 -4.05 1.26 8.48
C GLY A 164 -4.39 2.26 7.37
N CYS A 165 -3.40 3.03 6.95
CA CYS A 165 -3.56 3.95 5.83
C CYS A 165 -2.36 3.97 4.89
N VAL A 166 -2.60 4.42 3.66
CA VAL A 166 -1.56 4.82 2.71
C VAL A 166 -1.38 6.34 2.80
N CYS A 167 -0.17 6.77 3.10
CA CYS A 167 0.18 8.18 3.30
C CYS A 167 1.57 8.50 2.72
N SER A 168 1.87 9.77 2.53
CA SER A 168 3.22 10.21 2.19
C SER A 168 4.20 9.91 3.35
N PRO A 169 5.47 9.59 3.08
CA PRO A 169 6.47 9.45 4.13
C PRO A 169 6.64 10.73 4.96
N LEU A 170 6.37 11.91 4.39
CA LEU A 170 6.40 13.18 5.10
C LEU A 170 5.30 13.34 6.16
N GLU A 171 4.25 12.55 6.08
CA GLU A 171 3.09 12.54 6.99
C GLU A 171 3.24 11.47 8.10
N ALA A 172 4.17 10.52 7.92
CA ALA A 172 4.29 9.33 8.77
C ALA A 172 4.50 9.65 10.25
N ALA A 173 5.37 10.60 10.58
CA ALA A 173 5.67 10.96 11.98
C ALA A 173 4.44 11.54 12.71
N ALA A 174 3.71 12.44 12.06
CA ALA A 174 2.51 13.05 12.63
C ALA A 174 1.38 12.00 12.80
N LEU A 175 1.23 11.10 11.81
CA LEU A 175 0.23 10.02 11.87
C LEU A 175 0.60 8.97 12.93
N ARG A 176 1.86 8.59 13.05
CA ARG A 176 2.31 7.61 14.05
C ARG A 176 2.12 8.13 15.47
N ALA A 177 2.30 9.43 15.71
CA ALA A 177 2.04 10.04 17.01
C ALA A 177 0.55 9.97 17.41
N GLN A 178 -0.38 10.00 16.44
CA GLN A 178 -1.82 9.93 16.67
C GLN A 178 -2.36 8.50 16.64
N HIS A 179 -1.76 7.64 15.82
CA HIS A 179 -2.16 6.27 15.59
C HIS A 179 -0.99 5.33 15.90
N PRO A 180 -0.81 4.92 17.17
CA PRO A 180 0.21 3.95 17.53
C PRO A 180 -0.05 2.60 16.84
N GLU A 181 0.94 1.75 16.83
CA GLU A 181 0.75 0.37 16.38
C GLU A 181 -0.33 -0.34 17.17
N PRO A 182 -1.06 -1.24 16.52
CA PRO A 182 -0.79 -1.88 15.22
C PRO A 182 -1.34 -1.16 13.98
N PHE A 183 -1.78 0.11 14.07
CA PHE A 183 -2.27 0.83 12.89
C PHE A 183 -1.15 0.98 11.85
N ALA A 184 -1.33 0.36 10.66
CA ALA A 184 -0.31 0.30 9.64
C ALA A 184 -0.18 1.62 8.87
N LEU A 185 1.06 2.10 8.69
CA LEU A 185 1.38 3.21 7.81
C LEU A 185 2.18 2.68 6.63
N VAL A 186 1.55 2.58 5.46
CA VAL A 186 2.20 2.11 4.23
C VAL A 186 2.51 3.30 3.33
N THR A 187 3.79 3.50 3.01
CA THR A 187 4.25 4.74 2.37
C THR A 187 4.85 4.47 0.98
N PRO A 188 4.22 4.96 -0.10
CA PRO A 188 4.85 5.09 -1.42
C PRO A 188 5.74 6.34 -1.47
N GLY A 189 6.39 6.57 -2.61
CA GLY A 189 7.24 7.75 -2.77
C GLY A 189 8.63 7.57 -2.17
N ILE A 190 9.06 6.34 -1.97
CA ILE A 190 10.38 6.04 -1.41
C ILE A 190 11.43 6.07 -2.52
N ARG A 191 12.55 6.76 -2.23
CA ARG A 191 13.68 6.89 -3.14
C ARG A 191 14.98 6.62 -2.40
N PRO A 192 15.64 5.50 -2.67
CA PRO A 192 17.01 5.26 -2.22
C PRO A 192 17.95 6.37 -2.69
N LYS A 193 19.08 6.57 -2.02
CA LYS A 193 20.09 7.56 -2.41
C LYS A 193 20.52 7.38 -3.86
N GLY A 194 20.48 8.45 -4.64
CA GLY A 194 20.82 8.44 -6.07
C GLY A 194 19.73 8.05 -7.05
N ALA A 195 18.55 7.61 -6.57
CA ALA A 195 17.43 7.29 -7.44
C ALA A 195 16.72 8.57 -7.95
N ALA A 196 16.22 8.52 -9.20
CA ALA A 196 15.46 9.63 -9.79
C ALA A 196 14.12 9.83 -9.06
N VAL A 197 13.75 11.09 -8.82
CA VAL A 197 12.49 11.47 -8.14
C VAL A 197 11.27 11.05 -8.95
N GLY A 198 11.31 11.25 -10.30
CA GLY A 198 10.21 10.90 -11.20
C GLY A 198 8.97 11.75 -10.96
N ASP A 199 7.80 11.11 -10.99
CA ASP A 199 6.46 11.71 -10.83
C ASP A 199 6.02 11.87 -9.36
N GLN A 200 6.87 11.53 -8.39
CA GLN A 200 6.57 11.67 -6.97
C GLN A 200 6.98 13.05 -6.46
N ALA A 201 6.01 13.84 -6.02
CA ALA A 201 6.28 15.20 -5.50
C ALA A 201 6.81 15.19 -4.06
N ARG A 202 6.56 14.11 -3.29
CA ARG A 202 6.85 13.99 -1.85
C ARG A 202 7.63 12.69 -1.63
N VAL A 203 8.97 12.79 -1.56
CA VAL A 203 9.88 11.63 -1.47
C VAL A 203 10.73 11.64 -0.20
N MET A 204 11.18 10.45 0.23
CA MET A 204 12.05 10.24 1.37
C MET A 204 12.87 8.96 1.16
N GLY A 205 14.03 8.85 1.82
CA GLY A 205 14.83 7.63 1.82
C GLY A 205 14.18 6.48 2.63
N PRO A 206 14.56 5.21 2.37
CA PRO A 206 13.99 4.07 3.07
C PRO A 206 14.17 4.15 4.59
N ALA A 207 15.40 4.31 5.10
CA ALA A 207 15.68 4.39 6.54
C ALA A 207 14.96 5.57 7.22
N GLU A 208 14.95 6.73 6.56
CA GLU A 208 14.26 7.93 7.07
C GLU A 208 12.75 7.71 7.21
N ALA A 209 12.12 7.06 6.23
CA ALA A 209 10.69 6.79 6.26
C ALA A 209 10.31 5.80 7.39
N ILE A 210 11.12 4.77 7.63
CA ILE A 210 10.92 3.86 8.76
C ILE A 210 11.15 4.60 10.10
N ALA A 211 12.19 5.40 10.20
CA ALA A 211 12.45 6.22 11.40
C ALA A 211 11.31 7.22 11.68
N ALA A 212 10.66 7.74 10.64
CA ALA A 212 9.46 8.58 10.74
C ALA A 212 8.20 7.79 11.16
N GLY A 213 8.27 6.46 11.27
CA GLY A 213 7.16 5.62 11.77
C GLY A 213 6.38 4.85 10.70
N ALA A 214 6.85 4.82 9.44
CA ALA A 214 6.25 3.96 8.41
C ALA A 214 6.37 2.48 8.83
N SER A 215 5.31 1.71 8.61
CA SER A 215 5.30 0.26 8.85
C SER A 215 5.95 -0.48 7.67
N GLN A 216 5.59 -0.11 6.46
CA GLN A 216 6.09 -0.69 5.22
C GLN A 216 6.24 0.36 4.13
N LEU A 217 7.16 0.12 3.21
CA LEU A 217 7.58 1.01 2.14
C LEU A 217 7.21 0.41 0.78
N VAL A 218 6.54 1.18 -0.07
CA VAL A 218 6.25 0.77 -1.45
C VAL A 218 7.30 1.35 -2.38
N ILE A 219 8.11 0.49 -2.98
CA ILE A 219 9.19 0.85 -3.88
C ILE A 219 8.95 0.19 -5.25
N GLY A 220 8.87 0.98 -6.29
CA GLY A 220 8.68 0.52 -7.67
C GLY A 220 9.96 0.67 -8.49
N ARG A 221 9.96 1.65 -9.42
CA ARG A 221 11.03 1.89 -10.41
C ARG A 221 12.47 1.85 -9.89
N PRO A 222 12.81 2.31 -8.68
CA PRO A 222 14.18 2.16 -8.15
C PRO A 222 14.66 0.70 -8.09
N ILE A 223 13.75 -0.26 -7.97
CA ILE A 223 14.05 -1.69 -8.00
C ILE A 223 13.71 -2.28 -9.37
N THR A 224 12.49 -2.02 -9.87
CA THR A 224 11.97 -2.70 -11.08
C THR A 224 12.63 -2.25 -12.39
N LYS A 225 13.32 -1.12 -12.40
CA LYS A 225 14.06 -0.60 -13.56
C LYS A 225 15.57 -0.56 -13.35
N ALA A 226 16.07 -1.17 -12.26
CA ALA A 226 17.50 -1.33 -12.03
C ALA A 226 18.09 -2.37 -13.00
N ASP A 227 19.36 -2.21 -13.36
CA ASP A 227 20.09 -3.19 -14.17
C ASP A 227 20.17 -4.55 -13.45
N ASP A 228 20.32 -4.52 -12.13
CA ASP A 228 20.23 -5.69 -11.24
C ASP A 228 19.16 -5.44 -10.15
N PRO A 229 17.93 -5.92 -10.35
CA PRO A 229 16.85 -5.75 -9.38
C PRO A 229 17.09 -6.43 -8.03
N SER A 230 17.80 -7.57 -8.00
CA SER A 230 18.13 -8.26 -6.74
C SER A 230 19.12 -7.44 -5.91
N ALA A 231 20.18 -6.90 -6.54
CA ALA A 231 21.12 -6.01 -5.86
C ALA A 231 20.43 -4.72 -5.38
N ALA A 232 19.54 -4.14 -6.19
CA ALA A 232 18.79 -2.94 -5.81
C ALA A 232 17.85 -3.20 -4.63
N PHE A 233 17.14 -4.34 -4.59
CA PHE A 233 16.31 -4.76 -3.47
C PHE A 233 17.15 -4.98 -2.21
N ALA A 234 18.26 -5.72 -2.32
CA ALA A 234 19.18 -5.96 -1.20
C ALA A 234 19.76 -4.66 -0.62
N ALA A 235 20.10 -3.69 -1.48
CA ALA A 235 20.57 -2.37 -1.05
C ALA A 235 19.48 -1.61 -0.27
N CYS A 236 18.21 -1.66 -0.70
CA CYS A 236 17.10 -1.09 0.05
C CYS A 236 16.92 -1.76 1.41
N CYS A 237 17.05 -3.08 1.50
CA CYS A 237 17.01 -3.80 2.78
C CYS A 237 18.17 -3.42 3.70
N ALA A 238 19.37 -3.28 3.16
CA ALA A 238 20.58 -2.88 3.92
C ALA A 238 20.44 -1.47 4.51
N ASP A 239 19.82 -0.53 3.76
CA ASP A 239 19.56 0.84 4.23
C ASP A 239 18.65 0.86 5.49
N LEU A 240 17.79 -0.14 5.67
CA LEU A 240 16.91 -0.26 6.84
C LEU A 240 17.61 -0.81 8.10
N MET A 241 18.85 -1.30 7.98
CA MET A 241 19.63 -1.84 9.09
C MET A 241 20.63 -0.83 9.67
N CYS A 242 20.77 0.32 9.03
CA CYS A 242 21.66 1.42 9.45
C CYS A 242 20.93 2.39 10.36
#